data_0cb503965cf0182c151ecc66fbee9d23
#
_entry.id   0cb503965cf0182c151ecc66fbee9d23
#
_cell.length_a   1.000
_cell.length_b   1.000
_cell.length_c   1.000
_cell.angle_alpha   90.00
_cell.angle_beta   90.00
_cell.angle_gamma   90.00
#
_symmetry.space_group_name_H-M   'P 1'
#
loop_
_entity.id
_entity.type
_entity.pdbx_description
1 polymer ?
#
loop_
_entity_poly.entity_id
_entity_poly.type
_entity_poly.pdbx_seq_one_letter_code
_entity_poly.pdbx_strand_id
1 'polypeptide(L)'
;MLRNRFIKAAFVTTSLLALAACGGGQPNNSDSITLHRGNNAEPLSLDPHRATGTWENNIIGDMFIGLYTEDASGNPIPGMAESFDVSEDGLTWTFTLREASWSDGQPVTAHDFVFAWRRIADPQTGAQYVSLLFPIAGVAEASRGEASPDQIGARAIDDRTLEVTLENPAPYLPGLLTHYTSFPMPAHVVEQYGDEWVRPENIQTNGAFRLADWRTNNYVHLVRNESFFDNENVCLDEVFFYPTVDNSAASRRVRNGELDLNMEFPGQQLEFLQREIPEYVRVHPFMGTIYFSLNTTLEQFEDPQVRNALGMAIDREFIAEEILQAGQLPAYSMVPPGVANYPGGVEVNWADIPVEQRRETAREILEAAGYGPDNPLRFEYTYRATGDNPRIAPVVQNDWSSIAEWVEPVLIVNDTQIHYDNLRAGDFQVADGGWIADYNDPYNFLFLGEFRSVPMNYSRYNNPAYDTLVLEANRELDLTARGQMMAEAEQMMMDDMPIIPIVFYVNKALVSPRVTGWVDNVVNIHRSRYICFNDLDNAAE
;
A
#
# COMPACT_ATOMS: atom_id res chain seq x y z
N MET A 1 84.19 3.77 -9.54
CA MET A 1 85.13 2.98 -8.70
C MET A 1 84.39 1.76 -8.29
N LEU A 2 84.67 0.63 -8.97
CA LEU A 2 85.36 -0.54 -8.46
C LEU A 2 84.56 -1.34 -7.41
N ARG A 3 84.06 -2.46 -7.78
CA ARG A 3 84.58 -3.85 -7.80
C ARG A 3 83.87 -4.69 -6.71
N ASN A 4 83.42 -5.80 -6.88
CA ASN A 4 83.67 -7.13 -7.41
C ASN A 4 82.79 -8.10 -6.62
N ARG A 5 82.04 -8.96 -7.29
CA ARG A 5 82.20 -10.41 -7.46
C ARG A 5 82.37 -11.24 -6.16
N PHE A 6 81.47 -12.21 -5.91
CA PHE A 6 81.80 -13.62 -6.08
C PHE A 6 80.57 -14.51 -5.96
N ILE A 7 80.49 -15.43 -6.88
CA ILE A 7 79.66 -16.62 -7.06
C ILE A 7 80.01 -17.62 -5.98
N LYS A 8 79.03 -18.40 -5.48
CA LYS A 8 79.20 -19.84 -5.26
C LYS A 8 77.87 -20.56 -5.30
N ALA A 9 77.93 -21.63 -6.03
CA ALA A 9 76.85 -22.56 -6.41
C ALA A 9 76.60 -23.67 -5.38
N ALA A 10 75.41 -24.30 -5.55
CA ALA A 10 75.05 -25.68 -5.36
C ALA A 10 74.88 -26.23 -3.94
N PHE A 11 73.70 -26.73 -3.62
CA PHE A 11 73.46 -28.16 -3.57
C PHE A 11 71.94 -28.43 -3.51
N VAL A 12 71.46 -29.24 -4.46
CA VAL A 12 70.14 -29.84 -4.56
C VAL A 12 70.07 -30.95 -3.53
N THR A 13 69.06 -30.92 -2.68
CA THR A 13 68.59 -32.12 -1.97
C THR A 13 67.09 -32.20 -2.09
N THR A 14 66.67 -33.14 -2.95
CA THR A 14 65.30 -33.54 -3.17
C THR A 14 64.81 -34.33 -1.94
N SER A 15 63.85 -33.77 -1.19
CA SER A 15 63.09 -34.52 -0.19
C SER A 15 61.65 -34.62 -0.69
N LEU A 16 61.28 -35.81 -1.15
CA LEU A 16 59.88 -36.19 -1.36
C LEU A 16 59.20 -36.29 0.01
N LEU A 17 58.28 -35.38 0.28
CA LEU A 17 57.27 -35.58 1.31
C LEU A 17 55.94 -35.87 0.61
N ALA A 18 55.46 -37.09 0.82
CA ALA A 18 54.13 -37.52 0.44
C ALA A 18 53.11 -36.76 1.28
N LEU A 19 52.36 -35.81 0.66
CA LEU A 19 51.15 -35.26 1.24
C LEU A 19 50.02 -36.29 1.04
N ALA A 20 49.60 -36.93 2.12
CA ALA A 20 48.30 -37.59 2.19
C ALA A 20 47.20 -36.51 2.06
N ALA A 21 46.54 -36.49 0.90
CA ALA A 21 45.32 -35.70 0.70
C ALA A 21 44.20 -36.31 1.56
N CYS A 22 43.95 -35.76 2.74
CA CYS A 22 42.65 -35.87 3.36
C CYS A 22 41.67 -35.06 2.52
N GLY A 23 40.92 -35.73 1.66
CA GLY A 23 39.78 -35.17 1.00
C GLY A 23 38.69 -34.85 2.06
N GLY A 24 38.75 -33.65 2.61
CA GLY A 24 37.59 -33.03 3.23
C GLY A 24 36.69 -32.60 2.08
N GLY A 25 35.66 -33.38 1.77
CA GLY A 25 34.58 -32.92 0.93
C GLY A 25 33.99 -31.69 1.60
N GLN A 26 34.12 -30.53 0.95
CA GLN A 26 33.20 -29.43 1.26
C GLN A 26 31.79 -29.99 1.04
N PRO A 27 30.84 -29.71 1.95
CA PRO A 27 29.46 -30.02 1.63
C PRO A 27 29.15 -29.33 0.30
N ASN A 28 28.64 -30.06 -0.66
CA ASN A 28 28.00 -29.48 -1.81
C ASN A 28 26.98 -28.50 -1.25
N ASN A 29 27.20 -27.20 -1.39
CA ASN A 29 26.16 -26.22 -1.32
C ASN A 29 25.19 -26.64 -2.44
N SER A 30 24.08 -27.26 -2.08
CA SER A 30 22.90 -27.23 -2.92
C SER A 30 22.68 -25.72 -3.17
N ASP A 31 22.68 -25.32 -4.46
CA ASP A 31 22.54 -23.91 -4.83
C ASP A 31 21.34 -23.34 -4.07
N SER A 32 21.60 -22.36 -3.19
CA SER A 32 20.57 -21.69 -2.39
C SER A 32 19.56 -21.03 -3.33
N ILE A 33 18.27 -21.28 -3.11
CA ILE A 33 17.19 -20.70 -3.92
C ILE A 33 17.00 -19.24 -3.46
N THR A 34 17.58 -18.32 -4.24
CA THR A 34 17.67 -16.90 -3.89
C THR A 34 16.82 -16.04 -4.81
N LEU A 35 15.94 -15.20 -4.21
CA LEU A 35 15.15 -14.19 -4.92
C LEU A 35 15.87 -12.83 -4.84
N HIS A 36 16.09 -12.21 -5.99
CA HIS A 36 16.60 -10.84 -6.10
C HIS A 36 15.49 -9.89 -6.54
N ARG A 37 15.01 -9.02 -5.61
CA ARG A 37 13.90 -8.10 -5.90
C ARG A 37 14.26 -6.64 -5.70
N GLY A 38 13.87 -5.81 -6.67
CA GLY A 38 13.87 -4.36 -6.53
C GLY A 38 12.76 -3.91 -5.59
N ASN A 39 13.04 -2.93 -4.74
CA ASN A 39 12.17 -2.49 -3.65
C ASN A 39 12.02 -0.96 -3.57
N ASN A 40 12.06 -0.27 -4.69
CA ASN A 40 11.93 1.18 -4.84
C ASN A 40 12.94 1.98 -4.01
N ALA A 41 12.74 2.13 -2.70
CA ALA A 41 13.59 2.96 -1.85
C ALA A 41 14.29 2.16 -0.74
N GLU A 42 15.30 2.79 -0.15
CA GLU A 42 15.93 2.32 1.09
C GLU A 42 14.95 2.42 2.25
N PRO A 43 14.74 1.36 3.05
CA PRO A 43 13.93 1.45 4.25
C PRO A 43 14.57 2.40 5.27
N LEU A 44 13.75 3.28 5.85
CA LEU A 44 14.17 4.15 6.95
C LEU A 44 14.22 3.40 8.27
N SER A 45 13.34 2.42 8.43
CA SER A 45 13.24 1.57 9.62
C SER A 45 12.61 0.22 9.25
N LEU A 46 13.02 -0.83 9.97
CA LEU A 46 12.34 -2.13 9.95
C LEU A 46 11.52 -2.37 11.24
N ASP A 47 11.35 -1.33 12.06
CA ASP A 47 10.41 -1.31 13.18
C ASP A 47 8.98 -1.11 12.65
N PRO A 48 8.05 -2.08 12.82
CA PRO A 48 6.69 -1.97 12.33
C PRO A 48 5.93 -0.71 12.79
N HIS A 49 6.31 -0.13 13.92
CA HIS A 49 5.66 1.06 14.46
C HIS A 49 6.26 2.38 13.96
N ARG A 50 7.44 2.35 13.32
CA ARG A 50 8.15 3.54 12.81
C ARG A 50 8.24 3.57 11.29
N ALA A 51 7.94 2.45 10.64
CA ALA A 51 7.89 2.34 9.19
C ALA A 51 6.67 3.08 8.62
N THR A 52 6.80 3.65 7.42
CA THR A 52 5.73 4.42 6.76
C THR A 52 5.59 4.16 5.26
N GLY A 53 6.52 3.44 4.64
CA GLY A 53 6.55 3.21 3.21
C GLY A 53 6.16 1.80 2.80
N THR A 54 5.73 1.66 1.55
CA THR A 54 5.43 0.34 0.96
C THR A 54 6.67 -0.54 0.85
N TRP A 55 7.86 0.08 0.68
CA TRP A 55 9.13 -0.64 0.64
C TRP A 55 9.52 -1.24 1.98
N GLU A 56 9.18 -0.60 3.11
CA GLU A 56 9.30 -1.21 4.44
C GLU A 56 8.29 -2.34 4.61
N ASN A 57 7.02 -2.14 4.20
CA ASN A 57 5.97 -3.16 4.29
C ASN A 57 6.36 -4.47 3.58
N ASN A 58 7.01 -4.37 2.41
CA ASN A 58 7.46 -5.56 1.68
C ASN A 58 8.44 -6.41 2.51
N ILE A 59 9.36 -5.76 3.24
CA ILE A 59 10.38 -6.43 4.05
C ILE A 59 9.77 -6.90 5.39
N ILE A 60 9.08 -6.00 6.07
CA ILE A 60 8.47 -6.29 7.39
C ILE A 60 7.46 -7.44 7.28
N GLY A 61 6.62 -7.45 6.24
CA GLY A 61 5.63 -8.51 6.05
C GLY A 61 6.20 -9.87 5.62
N ASP A 62 7.48 -9.94 5.20
CA ASP A 62 8.20 -11.18 5.04
C ASP A 62 8.81 -11.68 6.37
N MET A 63 9.16 -10.74 7.27
CA MET A 63 9.75 -11.04 8.58
C MET A 63 8.72 -11.31 9.69
N PHE A 64 7.54 -10.69 9.60
CA PHE A 64 6.52 -10.80 10.64
C PHE A 64 5.17 -11.22 10.05
N ILE A 65 4.31 -11.75 10.93
CA ILE A 65 2.94 -12.11 10.60
C ILE A 65 2.00 -11.70 11.75
N GLY A 66 0.91 -11.00 11.41
CA GLY A 66 -0.11 -10.53 12.34
C GLY A 66 -1.18 -11.56 12.68
N LEU A 67 -2.27 -11.13 13.34
CA LEU A 67 -3.47 -11.96 13.51
C LEU A 67 -4.03 -12.42 12.17
N TYR A 68 -4.04 -11.50 11.20
CA TYR A 68 -4.34 -11.76 9.81
C TYR A 68 -3.12 -11.44 8.94
N THR A 69 -3.13 -11.97 7.74
CA THR A 69 -2.13 -11.73 6.70
C THR A 69 -2.82 -11.82 5.34
N GLU A 70 -2.14 -11.50 4.26
CA GLU A 70 -2.68 -11.62 2.91
C GLU A 70 -2.32 -12.99 2.29
N ASP A 71 -3.24 -13.54 1.48
CA ASP A 71 -2.92 -14.58 0.51
C ASP A 71 -2.19 -13.99 -0.72
N ALA A 72 -1.82 -14.82 -1.69
CA ALA A 72 -1.16 -14.34 -2.91
C ALA A 72 -2.03 -13.39 -3.74
N SER A 73 -3.36 -13.44 -3.58
CA SER A 73 -4.32 -12.57 -4.26
C SER A 73 -4.62 -11.27 -3.49
N GLY A 74 -3.98 -11.06 -2.33
CA GLY A 74 -4.17 -9.87 -1.50
C GLY A 74 -5.42 -9.92 -0.61
N ASN A 75 -6.06 -11.07 -0.45
CA ASN A 75 -7.20 -11.21 0.45
C ASN A 75 -6.74 -11.48 1.88
N PRO A 76 -7.44 -10.90 2.89
CA PRO A 76 -7.13 -11.21 4.29
C PRO A 76 -7.42 -12.68 4.61
N ILE A 77 -6.44 -13.36 5.16
CA ILE A 77 -6.54 -14.74 5.66
C ILE A 77 -6.00 -14.83 7.08
N PRO A 78 -6.41 -15.84 7.88
CA PRO A 78 -5.85 -16.06 9.20
C PRO A 78 -4.33 -16.24 9.18
N GLY A 79 -3.62 -15.37 9.92
CA GLY A 79 -2.19 -15.44 10.20
C GLY A 79 -1.93 -16.16 11.51
N MET A 80 -1.61 -15.42 12.58
CA MET A 80 -1.47 -15.96 13.94
C MET A 80 -2.81 -16.36 14.57
N ALA A 81 -3.94 -15.76 14.16
CA ALA A 81 -5.25 -16.21 14.58
C ALA A 81 -5.57 -17.57 13.92
N GLU A 82 -5.94 -18.57 14.72
CA GLU A 82 -6.47 -19.85 14.25
C GLU A 82 -7.99 -19.78 14.07
N SER A 83 -8.67 -19.07 14.98
CA SER A 83 -10.10 -18.79 14.96
C SER A 83 -10.41 -17.49 15.69
N PHE A 84 -11.63 -17.02 15.56
CA PHE A 84 -12.15 -15.89 16.32
C PHE A 84 -13.64 -16.04 16.58
N ASP A 85 -14.11 -15.38 17.64
CA ASP A 85 -15.52 -15.18 17.98
C ASP A 85 -15.79 -13.67 18.08
N VAL A 86 -16.99 -13.23 17.66
CA VAL A 86 -17.44 -11.83 17.74
C VAL A 86 -18.72 -11.78 18.58
N SER A 87 -18.78 -10.83 19.52
CA SER A 87 -20.00 -10.57 20.29
C SER A 87 -21.16 -10.11 19.40
N GLU A 88 -22.40 -10.30 19.87
CA GLU A 88 -23.61 -9.93 19.13
C GLU A 88 -23.68 -8.45 18.74
N ASP A 89 -23.05 -7.57 19.53
CA ASP A 89 -22.96 -6.13 19.24
C ASP A 89 -21.78 -5.77 18.32
N GLY A 90 -20.98 -6.74 17.89
CA GLY A 90 -19.83 -6.54 17.02
C GLY A 90 -18.64 -5.83 17.67
N LEU A 91 -18.68 -5.56 18.99
CA LEU A 91 -17.67 -4.75 19.68
C LEU A 91 -16.53 -5.56 20.25
N THR A 92 -16.75 -6.81 20.63
CA THR A 92 -15.71 -7.65 21.25
C THR A 92 -15.34 -8.80 20.32
N TRP A 93 -14.07 -8.85 19.97
CA TRP A 93 -13.46 -9.91 19.18
C TRP A 93 -12.56 -10.75 20.09
N THR A 94 -12.73 -12.06 20.10
CA THR A 94 -11.88 -12.98 20.85
C THR A 94 -11.14 -13.89 19.89
N PHE A 95 -9.83 -13.69 19.75
CA PHE A 95 -8.97 -14.48 18.87
C PHE A 95 -8.31 -15.62 19.64
N THR A 96 -8.33 -16.83 19.06
CA THR A 96 -7.50 -17.95 19.51
C THR A 96 -6.27 -18.01 18.62
N LEU A 97 -5.08 -17.93 19.21
CA LEU A 97 -3.81 -17.97 18.50
C LEU A 97 -3.37 -19.40 18.22
N ARG A 98 -2.76 -19.62 17.04
CA ARG A 98 -2.04 -20.88 16.76
C ARG A 98 -0.74 -20.97 17.57
N GLU A 99 -0.23 -22.18 17.70
CA GLU A 99 1.12 -22.39 18.24
C GLU A 99 2.16 -21.95 17.21
N ALA A 100 3.03 -21.01 17.60
CA ALA A 100 4.12 -20.52 16.80
C ALA A 100 5.24 -20.00 17.70
N SER A 101 6.43 -19.85 17.15
CA SER A 101 7.60 -19.36 17.87
C SER A 101 8.25 -18.19 17.14
N TRP A 102 8.86 -17.31 17.90
CA TRP A 102 9.87 -16.39 17.41
C TRP A 102 11.09 -17.16 16.89
N SER A 103 11.90 -16.52 16.07
CA SER A 103 13.09 -17.14 15.44
C SER A 103 14.18 -17.58 16.45
N ASP A 104 14.09 -17.15 17.71
CA ASP A 104 14.91 -17.62 18.83
C ASP A 104 14.31 -18.80 19.61
N GLY A 105 13.13 -19.28 19.19
CA GLY A 105 12.41 -20.40 19.81
C GLY A 105 11.50 -20.02 20.98
N GLN A 106 11.41 -18.75 21.38
CA GLN A 106 10.41 -18.31 22.36
C GLN A 106 9.00 -18.37 21.73
N PRO A 107 7.95 -18.73 22.51
CA PRO A 107 6.59 -18.77 21.98
C PRO A 107 6.09 -17.36 21.61
N VAL A 108 5.33 -17.25 20.51
CA VAL A 108 4.52 -16.05 20.19
C VAL A 108 3.21 -16.14 20.95
N THR A 109 2.89 -15.14 21.74
CA THR A 109 1.74 -15.15 22.65
C THR A 109 0.82 -13.94 22.43
N ALA A 110 -0.39 -14.01 23.03
CA ALA A 110 -1.31 -12.87 23.08
C ALA A 110 -0.71 -11.66 23.81
N HIS A 111 0.23 -11.89 24.73
CA HIS A 111 0.96 -10.81 25.41
C HIS A 111 1.84 -9.99 24.47
N ASP A 112 2.41 -10.60 23.42
CA ASP A 112 3.24 -9.91 22.42
C ASP A 112 2.38 -8.95 21.57
N PHE A 113 1.11 -9.29 21.29
CA PHE A 113 0.14 -8.40 20.64
C PHE A 113 -0.25 -7.23 21.55
N VAL A 114 -0.58 -7.51 22.82
CA VAL A 114 -0.92 -6.46 23.78
C VAL A 114 0.26 -5.50 23.97
N PHE A 115 1.47 -6.04 24.11
CA PHE A 115 2.70 -5.24 24.19
C PHE A 115 2.87 -4.34 22.94
N ALA A 116 2.74 -4.92 21.75
CA ALA A 116 2.87 -4.19 20.49
C ALA A 116 1.85 -3.04 20.40
N TRP A 117 0.57 -3.31 20.66
CA TRP A 117 -0.49 -2.31 20.52
C TRP A 117 -0.45 -1.21 21.60
N ARG A 118 0.01 -1.53 22.81
CA ARG A 118 0.33 -0.51 23.82
C ARG A 118 1.50 0.36 23.39
N ARG A 119 2.55 -0.26 22.83
CA ARG A 119 3.72 0.47 22.35
C ARG A 119 3.38 1.41 21.20
N ILE A 120 2.59 1.00 20.20
CA ILE A 120 2.20 1.90 19.10
C ILE A 120 1.28 3.03 19.57
N ALA A 121 0.43 2.78 20.59
CA ALA A 121 -0.45 3.78 21.20
C ALA A 121 0.30 4.76 22.13
N ASP A 122 1.53 4.46 22.53
CA ASP A 122 2.34 5.37 23.35
C ASP A 122 2.90 6.51 22.48
N PRO A 123 2.59 7.79 22.79
CA PRO A 123 3.15 8.94 22.06
C PRO A 123 4.67 8.96 22.00
N GLN A 124 5.37 8.36 22.97
CA GLN A 124 6.84 8.29 23.00
C GLN A 124 7.42 7.41 21.88
N THR A 125 6.63 6.47 21.35
CA THR A 125 7.03 5.65 20.21
C THR A 125 7.19 6.48 18.92
N GLY A 126 6.41 7.55 18.79
CA GLY A 126 6.41 8.41 17.61
C GLY A 126 5.83 7.73 16.37
N ALA A 127 4.87 6.81 16.57
CA ALA A 127 4.24 6.05 15.49
C ALA A 127 3.37 6.96 14.62
N GLN A 128 3.68 7.05 13.32
CA GLN A 128 2.93 7.91 12.38
C GLN A 128 1.62 7.24 11.93
N TYR A 129 1.56 5.91 11.91
CA TYR A 129 0.41 5.12 11.44
C TYR A 129 -0.44 4.53 12.59
N VAL A 130 -0.34 5.08 13.80
CA VAL A 130 -1.19 4.64 14.93
C VAL A 130 -2.68 4.75 14.65
N SER A 131 -3.09 5.68 13.79
CA SER A 131 -4.50 5.89 13.40
C SER A 131 -5.17 4.67 12.79
N LEU A 132 -4.42 3.75 12.17
CA LEU A 132 -4.98 2.48 11.70
C LEU A 132 -5.57 1.61 12.82
N LEU A 133 -5.08 1.75 14.06
CA LEU A 133 -5.60 1.03 15.21
C LEU A 133 -6.65 1.81 16.04
N PHE A 134 -7.09 2.98 15.58
CA PHE A 134 -8.16 3.75 16.24
C PHE A 134 -9.51 3.02 16.38
N PRO A 135 -9.86 2.03 15.55
CA PRO A 135 -11.01 1.19 15.85
C PRO A 135 -10.92 0.43 17.18
N ILE A 136 -9.72 0.17 17.70
CA ILE A 136 -9.53 -0.45 19.02
C ILE A 136 -9.77 0.60 20.11
N ALA A 137 -10.63 0.29 21.07
CA ALA A 137 -11.03 1.21 22.13
C ALA A 137 -9.83 1.80 22.87
N GLY A 138 -9.85 3.11 23.09
CA GLY A 138 -8.85 3.85 23.85
C GLY A 138 -7.51 4.10 23.13
N VAL A 139 -7.27 3.56 21.93
CA VAL A 139 -6.01 3.77 21.18
C VAL A 139 -5.86 5.23 20.76
N ALA A 140 -6.93 5.86 20.29
CA ALA A 140 -6.90 7.25 19.88
C ALA A 140 -6.55 8.20 21.03
N GLU A 141 -7.17 8.02 22.20
CA GLU A 141 -6.90 8.79 23.43
C GLU A 141 -5.47 8.57 23.93
N ALA A 142 -5.03 7.32 23.96
CA ALA A 142 -3.66 6.99 24.38
C ALA A 142 -2.62 7.65 23.45
N SER A 143 -2.83 7.60 22.14
CA SER A 143 -1.91 8.19 21.16
C SER A 143 -1.76 9.72 21.27
N ARG A 144 -2.78 10.39 21.81
CA ARG A 144 -2.75 11.83 22.13
C ARG A 144 -2.23 12.15 23.54
N GLY A 145 -1.89 11.10 24.35
CA GLY A 145 -1.50 11.26 25.75
C GLY A 145 -2.65 11.62 26.70
N GLU A 146 -3.88 11.44 26.29
CA GLU A 146 -5.11 11.72 27.07
C GLU A 146 -5.48 10.53 27.97
N ALA A 147 -5.00 9.33 27.64
CA ALA A 147 -5.17 8.09 28.42
C ALA A 147 -3.85 7.31 28.49
N SER A 148 -3.78 6.36 29.43
CA SER A 148 -2.64 5.44 29.48
C SER A 148 -2.74 4.37 28.39
N PRO A 149 -1.64 4.02 27.68
CA PRO A 149 -1.61 2.87 26.78
C PRO A 149 -2.04 1.53 27.42
N ASP A 150 -1.96 1.41 28.73
CA ASP A 150 -2.43 0.24 29.47
C ASP A 150 -3.96 0.06 29.46
N GLN A 151 -4.70 1.11 29.08
CA GLN A 151 -6.17 1.16 29.11
C GLN A 151 -6.80 0.89 27.74
N ILE A 152 -6.01 0.59 26.71
CA ILE A 152 -6.57 0.25 25.39
C ILE A 152 -7.37 -1.05 25.42
N GLY A 153 -8.30 -1.20 24.48
CA GLY A 153 -9.17 -2.36 24.35
C GLY A 153 -8.46 -3.62 23.84
N ALA A 154 -7.30 -3.95 24.39
CA ALA A 154 -6.56 -5.16 24.04
C ALA A 154 -6.10 -5.88 25.32
N ARG A 155 -6.49 -7.14 25.47
CA ARG A 155 -6.23 -7.94 26.67
C ARG A 155 -5.85 -9.38 26.32
N ALA A 156 -4.71 -9.85 26.80
CA ALA A 156 -4.39 -11.27 26.83
C ALA A 156 -5.17 -11.94 27.99
N ILE A 157 -6.06 -12.87 27.66
CA ILE A 157 -6.80 -13.69 28.62
C ILE A 157 -5.89 -14.78 29.16
N ASP A 158 -5.12 -15.38 28.27
CA ASP A 158 -4.03 -16.32 28.49
C ASP A 158 -3.02 -16.19 27.33
N ASP A 159 -2.02 -17.08 27.25
CA ASP A 159 -0.97 -17.03 26.23
C ASP A 159 -1.50 -17.14 24.80
N ARG A 160 -2.66 -17.76 24.59
CA ARG A 160 -3.24 -18.04 23.27
C ARG A 160 -4.57 -17.35 23.01
N THR A 161 -5.11 -16.62 23.97
CA THR A 161 -6.42 -15.97 23.85
C THR A 161 -6.26 -14.46 23.97
N LEU A 162 -6.49 -13.76 22.86
CA LEU A 162 -6.48 -12.29 22.79
C LEU A 162 -7.90 -11.76 22.64
N GLU A 163 -8.33 -10.94 23.58
CA GLU A 163 -9.60 -10.21 23.51
C GLU A 163 -9.34 -8.77 23.05
N VAL A 164 -10.13 -8.32 22.08
CA VAL A 164 -10.06 -6.97 21.50
C VAL A 164 -11.42 -6.32 21.59
N THR A 165 -11.50 -5.17 22.24
CA THR A 165 -12.70 -4.34 22.33
C THR A 165 -12.57 -3.15 21.38
N LEU A 166 -13.59 -2.91 20.57
CA LEU A 166 -13.63 -1.85 19.57
C LEU A 166 -14.49 -0.67 20.05
N GLU A 167 -14.20 0.53 19.54
CA GLU A 167 -15.03 1.74 19.74
C GLU A 167 -16.39 1.62 19.03
N ASN A 168 -16.39 1.02 17.84
CA ASN A 168 -17.56 0.77 17.02
C ASN A 168 -17.38 -0.58 16.31
N PRO A 169 -18.47 -1.25 15.89
CA PRO A 169 -18.36 -2.44 15.07
C PRO A 169 -17.51 -2.16 13.82
N ALA A 170 -16.59 -3.07 13.50
CA ALA A 170 -15.68 -2.94 12.37
C ALA A 170 -15.55 -4.29 11.64
N PRO A 171 -16.50 -4.65 10.75
CA PRO A 171 -16.44 -5.90 9.98
C PRO A 171 -15.20 -6.01 9.09
N TYR A 172 -14.55 -4.87 8.79
CA TYR A 172 -13.29 -4.78 8.05
C TYR A 172 -12.04 -5.04 8.92
N LEU A 173 -12.20 -5.31 10.21
CA LEU A 173 -11.07 -5.56 11.13
C LEU A 173 -10.08 -6.61 10.62
N PRO A 174 -10.50 -7.75 10.04
CA PRO A 174 -9.57 -8.71 9.45
C PRO A 174 -8.65 -8.10 8.39
N GLY A 175 -9.17 -7.26 7.51
CA GLY A 175 -8.39 -6.54 6.50
C GLY A 175 -7.40 -5.55 7.12
N LEU A 176 -7.83 -4.79 8.12
CA LEU A 176 -6.96 -3.85 8.85
C LEU A 176 -5.82 -4.58 9.58
N LEU A 177 -6.10 -5.75 10.15
CA LEU A 177 -5.12 -6.54 10.91
C LEU A 177 -4.08 -7.27 10.03
N THR A 178 -4.14 -7.15 8.69
CA THR A 178 -3.05 -7.55 7.81
C THR A 178 -1.92 -6.53 7.75
N HIS A 179 -2.18 -5.28 8.15
CA HIS A 179 -1.18 -4.22 8.10
C HIS A 179 -0.14 -4.37 9.21
N TYR A 180 1.12 -4.13 8.89
CA TYR A 180 2.27 -4.36 9.78
C TYR A 180 2.20 -3.60 11.12
N THR A 181 1.47 -2.49 11.20
CA THR A 181 1.27 -1.75 12.46
C THR A 181 0.55 -2.56 13.53
N SER A 182 -0.19 -3.59 13.14
CA SER A 182 -0.94 -4.48 14.03
C SER A 182 -0.17 -5.75 14.42
N PHE A 183 1.04 -5.95 13.89
CA PHE A 183 1.80 -7.16 14.11
C PHE A 183 2.30 -7.28 15.55
N PRO A 184 2.47 -8.51 16.09
CA PRO A 184 3.06 -8.72 17.40
C PRO A 184 4.53 -8.32 17.40
N MET A 185 5.05 -7.98 18.56
CA MET A 185 6.47 -7.67 18.74
C MET A 185 7.09 -8.55 19.81
N PRO A 186 8.35 -9.00 19.63
CA PRO A 186 9.04 -9.81 20.63
C PRO A 186 9.37 -8.95 21.86
N ALA A 187 8.43 -8.89 22.81
CA ALA A 187 8.55 -8.04 24.00
C ALA A 187 9.88 -8.19 24.71
N HIS A 188 10.34 -9.44 24.90
CA HIS A 188 11.61 -9.76 25.54
C HIS A 188 12.83 -9.16 24.84
N VAL A 189 12.80 -9.01 23.49
CA VAL A 189 13.88 -8.41 22.72
C VAL A 189 13.81 -6.88 22.77
N VAL A 190 12.61 -6.33 22.59
CA VAL A 190 12.40 -4.87 22.61
C VAL A 190 12.74 -4.30 23.99
N GLU A 191 12.36 -4.96 25.08
CA GLU A 191 12.68 -4.56 26.46
C GLU A 191 14.20 -4.66 26.74
N GLN A 192 14.86 -5.66 26.15
CA GLN A 192 16.31 -5.86 26.36
C GLN A 192 17.16 -4.84 25.61
N TYR A 193 16.82 -4.52 24.36
CA TYR A 193 17.69 -3.76 23.45
C TYR A 193 17.18 -2.34 23.13
N GLY A 194 15.97 -1.97 23.55
CA GLY A 194 15.37 -0.67 23.23
C GLY A 194 15.33 -0.44 21.71
N ASP A 195 15.73 0.74 21.24
CA ASP A 195 15.69 1.08 19.80
C ASP A 195 16.65 0.22 18.93
N GLU A 196 17.58 -0.49 19.53
CA GLU A 196 18.51 -1.36 18.80
C GLU A 196 17.95 -2.78 18.54
N TRP A 197 16.71 -3.04 18.95
CA TRP A 197 16.06 -4.35 18.78
C TRP A 197 15.94 -4.77 17.30
N VAL A 198 15.86 -3.79 16.37
CA VAL A 198 15.72 -4.00 14.90
C VAL A 198 17.04 -4.35 14.20
N ARG A 199 18.19 -4.33 14.89
CA ARG A 199 19.47 -4.68 14.29
C ARG A 199 19.54 -6.17 13.94
N PRO A 200 20.24 -6.55 12.85
CA PRO A 200 20.33 -7.97 12.42
C PRO A 200 20.74 -8.94 13.54
N GLU A 201 21.61 -8.50 14.43
CA GLU A 201 22.09 -9.31 15.57
C GLU A 201 21.08 -9.49 16.70
N ASN A 202 20.02 -8.65 16.76
CA ASN A 202 19.07 -8.63 17.88
C ASN A 202 17.67 -9.08 17.47
N ILE A 203 17.24 -8.69 16.25
CA ILE A 203 15.85 -8.86 15.81
C ILE A 203 15.40 -10.31 15.81
N GLN A 204 14.24 -10.58 16.39
CA GLN A 204 13.55 -11.87 16.31
C GLN A 204 12.25 -11.70 15.54
N THR A 205 11.94 -12.66 14.69
CA THR A 205 10.82 -12.59 13.75
C THR A 205 9.93 -13.83 13.87
N ASN A 206 8.65 -13.69 13.52
CA ASN A 206 7.69 -14.79 13.50
C ASN A 206 7.14 -15.10 12.10
N GLY A 207 7.63 -14.41 11.07
CA GLY A 207 7.28 -14.63 9.66
C GLY A 207 8.15 -15.67 8.99
N ALA A 208 8.00 -15.79 7.66
CA ALA A 208 8.68 -16.78 6.83
C ALA A 208 10.18 -16.56 6.71
N PHE A 209 10.64 -15.35 6.96
CA PHE A 209 12.06 -14.98 6.86
C PHE A 209 12.53 -14.23 8.09
N ARG A 210 13.85 -14.24 8.31
CA ARG A 210 14.54 -13.47 9.33
C ARG A 210 15.64 -12.61 8.73
N LEU A 211 15.92 -11.46 9.34
CA LEU A 211 16.97 -10.54 8.90
C LEU A 211 18.34 -11.16 9.12
N ALA A 212 19.12 -11.30 8.06
CA ALA A 212 20.48 -11.81 8.10
C ALA A 212 21.52 -10.68 8.03
N ASP A 213 21.30 -9.69 7.15
CA ASP A 213 22.21 -8.55 6.97
C ASP A 213 21.43 -7.36 6.40
N TRP A 214 21.86 -6.17 6.76
CA TRP A 214 21.33 -4.92 6.19
C TRP A 214 22.48 -3.95 5.90
N ARG A 215 22.69 -3.70 4.63
CA ARG A 215 23.71 -2.76 4.15
C ARG A 215 23.04 -1.56 3.50
N THR A 216 22.99 -0.48 4.24
CA THR A 216 22.33 0.78 3.83
C THR A 216 22.72 1.19 2.41
N ASN A 217 21.73 1.53 1.59
CA ASN A 217 21.82 1.85 0.16
C ASN A 217 22.39 0.73 -0.72
N ASN A 218 22.45 -0.49 -0.24
CA ASN A 218 22.92 -1.64 -1.01
C ASN A 218 21.86 -2.74 -1.06
N TYR A 219 21.54 -3.35 0.09
CA TYR A 219 20.51 -4.38 0.20
C TYR A 219 20.05 -4.62 1.64
N VAL A 220 18.85 -5.20 1.76
CA VAL A 220 18.40 -5.95 2.93
C VAL A 220 18.38 -7.43 2.55
N HIS A 221 19.05 -8.26 3.32
CA HIS A 221 19.17 -9.70 3.11
C HIS A 221 18.37 -10.46 4.16
N LEU A 222 17.41 -11.22 3.72
CA LEU A 222 16.63 -12.13 4.53
C LEU A 222 16.98 -13.57 4.22
N VAL A 223 16.92 -14.44 5.23
CA VAL A 223 17.07 -15.89 5.09
C VAL A 223 15.84 -16.59 5.66
N ARG A 224 15.52 -17.78 5.15
CA ARG A 224 14.38 -18.58 5.60
C ARG A 224 14.38 -18.71 7.12
N ASN A 225 13.20 -18.58 7.72
CA ASN A 225 12.97 -18.83 9.13
C ASN A 225 12.44 -20.26 9.33
N GLU A 226 13.30 -21.16 9.77
CA GLU A 226 12.93 -22.56 9.99
C GLU A 226 11.90 -22.75 11.12
N SER A 227 11.74 -21.73 12.00
CA SER A 227 10.75 -21.73 13.08
C SER A 227 9.36 -21.23 12.63
N PHE A 228 9.22 -20.80 11.38
CA PHE A 228 7.93 -20.35 10.85
C PHE A 228 6.95 -21.52 10.77
N PHE A 229 5.73 -21.33 11.26
CA PHE A 229 4.74 -22.41 11.40
C PHE A 229 4.36 -23.09 10.06
N ASP A 230 4.54 -22.40 8.94
CA ASP A 230 4.25 -22.87 7.58
C ASP A 230 5.52 -22.96 6.71
N ASN A 231 6.68 -23.20 7.35
CA ASN A 231 7.98 -23.21 6.68
C ASN A 231 8.09 -24.28 5.56
N GLU A 232 7.36 -25.38 5.67
CA GLU A 232 7.39 -26.45 4.65
C GLU A 232 6.85 -26.00 3.28
N ASN A 233 6.05 -24.92 3.23
CA ASN A 233 5.49 -24.34 2.01
C ASN A 233 6.33 -23.16 1.47
N VAL A 234 7.44 -22.81 2.10
CA VAL A 234 8.34 -21.73 1.65
C VAL A 234 9.41 -22.31 0.72
N CYS A 235 9.41 -21.90 -0.55
CA CYS A 235 10.35 -22.38 -1.55
C CYS A 235 11.74 -21.75 -1.45
N LEU A 236 11.80 -20.47 -1.08
CA LEU A 236 13.03 -19.68 -1.12
C LEU A 236 13.88 -19.90 0.13
N ASP A 237 15.20 -19.94 -0.04
CA ASP A 237 16.17 -19.96 1.06
C ASP A 237 16.56 -18.54 1.47
N GLU A 238 16.68 -17.65 0.47
CA GLU A 238 17.17 -16.28 0.67
C GLU A 238 16.37 -15.28 -0.17
N VAL A 239 16.23 -14.06 0.35
CA VAL A 239 15.63 -12.92 -0.37
C VAL A 239 16.52 -11.70 -0.20
N PHE A 240 16.89 -11.08 -1.31
CA PHE A 240 17.56 -9.78 -1.34
C PHE A 240 16.62 -8.70 -1.82
N PHE A 241 16.45 -7.66 -1.02
CA PHE A 241 15.74 -6.43 -1.38
C PHE A 241 16.73 -5.34 -1.71
N TYR A 242 16.63 -4.79 -2.93
CA TYR A 242 17.55 -3.75 -3.41
C TYR A 242 16.80 -2.41 -3.53
N PRO A 243 17.36 -1.31 -3.02
CA PRO A 243 16.85 0.03 -3.35
C PRO A 243 16.96 0.27 -4.87
N THR A 244 15.86 0.62 -5.51
CA THR A 244 15.77 0.81 -6.97
C THR A 244 15.16 2.17 -7.31
N VAL A 245 15.70 3.25 -6.74
CA VAL A 245 15.22 4.62 -6.92
C VAL A 245 15.20 5.06 -8.41
N ASP A 246 16.21 4.60 -9.20
CA ASP A 246 16.18 4.75 -10.66
C ASP A 246 15.46 3.56 -11.30
N ASN A 247 14.15 3.70 -11.53
CA ASN A 247 13.31 2.69 -12.15
C ASN A 247 13.75 2.29 -13.57
N SER A 248 14.41 3.20 -14.33
CA SER A 248 14.97 2.88 -15.63
C SER A 248 16.20 1.96 -15.52
N ALA A 249 17.05 2.19 -14.52
CA ALA A 249 18.18 1.30 -14.23
C ALA A 249 17.68 -0.05 -13.71
N ALA A 250 16.66 -0.08 -12.83
CA ALA A 250 16.05 -1.30 -12.33
C ALA A 250 15.45 -2.15 -13.46
N SER A 251 14.74 -1.54 -14.42
CA SER A 251 14.21 -2.23 -15.59
C SER A 251 15.32 -2.91 -16.43
N ARG A 252 16.49 -2.27 -16.56
CA ARG A 252 17.66 -2.89 -17.24
C ARG A 252 18.20 -4.08 -16.45
N ARG A 253 18.26 -3.98 -15.12
CA ARG A 253 18.72 -5.07 -14.25
C ARG A 253 17.82 -6.30 -14.35
N VAL A 254 16.48 -6.12 -14.40
CA VAL A 254 15.54 -7.23 -14.62
C VAL A 254 15.79 -7.87 -15.99
N ARG A 255 15.92 -7.07 -17.06
CA ARG A 255 16.18 -7.59 -18.41
C ARG A 255 17.51 -8.34 -18.55
N ASN A 256 18.50 -8.00 -17.74
CA ASN A 256 19.81 -8.66 -17.71
C ASN A 256 19.83 -9.88 -16.76
N GLY A 257 18.74 -10.19 -16.05
CA GLY A 257 18.69 -11.28 -15.08
C GLY A 257 19.43 -11.00 -13.76
N GLU A 258 19.73 -9.73 -13.47
CA GLU A 258 20.34 -9.32 -12.19
C GLU A 258 19.28 -9.15 -11.08
N LEU A 259 18.03 -8.92 -11.47
CA LEU A 259 16.86 -8.90 -10.60
C LEU A 259 15.82 -9.86 -11.18
N ASP A 260 15.14 -10.59 -10.32
CA ASP A 260 14.00 -11.43 -10.67
C ASP A 260 12.73 -10.65 -10.86
N LEU A 261 12.60 -9.59 -10.08
CA LEU A 261 11.47 -8.67 -10.18
C LEU A 261 11.84 -7.25 -9.74
N ASN A 262 11.08 -6.27 -10.24
CA ASN A 262 11.08 -4.91 -9.73
C ASN A 262 9.65 -4.40 -9.65
N MET A 263 9.31 -3.78 -8.51
CA MET A 263 7.94 -3.39 -8.16
C MET A 263 7.44 -2.14 -8.91
N GLU A 264 8.25 -1.54 -9.76
CA GLU A 264 7.92 -0.33 -10.52
C GLU A 264 8.74 -0.24 -11.81
N PHE A 265 8.17 0.37 -12.85
CA PHE A 265 8.90 0.84 -14.02
C PHE A 265 8.31 2.15 -14.54
N PRO A 266 9.09 3.01 -15.26
CA PRO A 266 8.56 4.26 -15.80
C PRO A 266 7.42 4.02 -16.78
N GLY A 267 6.26 4.68 -16.59
CA GLY A 267 5.08 4.52 -17.45
C GLY A 267 5.40 4.70 -18.94
N GLN A 268 6.24 5.68 -19.28
CA GLN A 268 6.67 5.95 -20.66
C GLN A 268 7.45 4.79 -21.31
N GLN A 269 7.88 3.79 -20.53
CA GLN A 269 8.52 2.59 -21.07
C GLN A 269 7.53 1.44 -21.33
N LEU A 270 6.26 1.59 -20.96
CA LEU A 270 5.27 0.50 -21.03
C LEU A 270 5.18 -0.09 -22.43
N GLU A 271 4.96 0.72 -23.46
CA GLU A 271 4.85 0.25 -24.86
C GLU A 271 6.14 -0.46 -25.32
N PHE A 272 7.31 0.10 -24.97
CA PHE A 272 8.59 -0.50 -25.28
C PHE A 272 8.76 -1.87 -24.59
N LEU A 273 8.45 -1.96 -23.29
CA LEU A 273 8.59 -3.19 -22.50
C LEU A 273 7.61 -4.27 -22.97
N GLN A 274 6.36 -3.89 -23.28
CA GLN A 274 5.35 -4.80 -23.82
C GLN A 274 5.74 -5.38 -25.20
N ARG A 275 6.51 -4.65 -26.00
CA ARG A 275 7.02 -5.14 -27.28
C ARG A 275 8.25 -6.02 -27.12
N GLU A 276 9.18 -5.70 -26.23
CA GLU A 276 10.50 -6.36 -26.13
C GLU A 276 10.50 -7.55 -25.16
N ILE A 277 9.74 -7.47 -24.05
CA ILE A 277 9.69 -8.48 -22.99
C ILE A 277 8.26 -8.61 -22.41
N PRO A 278 7.23 -8.86 -23.25
CA PRO A 278 5.82 -8.84 -22.81
C PRO A 278 5.54 -9.78 -21.63
N GLU A 279 6.25 -10.92 -21.55
CA GLU A 279 6.09 -11.91 -20.49
C GLU A 279 6.57 -11.43 -19.09
N TYR A 280 7.41 -10.39 -19.04
CA TYR A 280 7.85 -9.79 -17.78
C TYR A 280 6.88 -8.72 -17.27
N VAL A 281 6.12 -8.09 -18.17
CA VAL A 281 5.31 -6.90 -17.83
C VAL A 281 4.06 -7.30 -17.07
N ARG A 282 3.86 -6.68 -15.90
CA ARG A 282 2.64 -6.76 -15.11
C ARG A 282 2.07 -5.36 -14.95
N VAL A 283 0.83 -5.16 -15.39
CA VAL A 283 0.04 -3.94 -15.17
C VAL A 283 -1.34 -4.38 -14.73
N HIS A 284 -1.75 -3.96 -13.55
CA HIS A 284 -3.04 -4.36 -12.99
C HIS A 284 -3.60 -3.25 -12.09
N PRO A 285 -4.92 -3.24 -11.82
CA PRO A 285 -5.53 -2.25 -10.94
C PRO A 285 -4.84 -2.20 -9.58
N PHE A 286 -4.75 -0.98 -9.02
CA PHE A 286 -4.30 -0.72 -7.68
C PHE A 286 -5.42 -0.08 -6.88
N MET A 287 -5.44 -0.35 -5.60
CA MET A 287 -6.47 0.11 -4.67
C MET A 287 -6.30 1.60 -4.38
N GLY A 288 -6.53 2.42 -5.40
CA GLY A 288 -6.39 3.87 -5.28
C GLY A 288 -7.02 4.62 -6.44
N THR A 289 -7.44 5.86 -6.16
CA THR A 289 -8.15 6.74 -7.08
C THR A 289 -7.55 8.14 -7.05
N ILE A 290 -7.22 8.68 -8.22
CA ILE A 290 -6.96 10.11 -8.40
C ILE A 290 -8.31 10.79 -8.58
N TYR A 291 -8.54 11.85 -7.81
CA TYR A 291 -9.79 12.58 -7.82
C TYR A 291 -9.57 14.07 -7.61
N PHE A 292 -10.59 14.88 -7.88
CA PHE A 292 -10.63 16.28 -7.49
C PHE A 292 -11.68 16.50 -6.42
N SER A 293 -11.33 17.22 -5.36
CA SER A 293 -12.27 17.68 -4.33
C SER A 293 -12.83 19.03 -4.70
N LEU A 294 -14.15 19.19 -4.61
CA LEU A 294 -14.83 20.48 -4.70
C LEU A 294 -15.26 20.92 -3.31
N ASN A 295 -14.95 22.15 -2.92
CA ASN A 295 -15.37 22.67 -1.64
C ASN A 295 -16.88 23.01 -1.67
N THR A 296 -17.70 22.06 -1.19
CA THR A 296 -19.18 22.14 -1.25
C THR A 296 -19.79 23.24 -0.38
N THR A 297 -18.99 23.93 0.45
CA THR A 297 -19.45 25.06 1.25
C THR A 297 -19.44 26.38 0.50
N LEU A 298 -18.89 26.41 -0.71
CA LEU A 298 -18.84 27.60 -1.54
C LEU A 298 -20.07 27.69 -2.43
N GLU A 299 -20.63 28.91 -2.56
CA GLU A 299 -21.87 29.18 -3.28
C GLU A 299 -21.90 28.55 -4.70
N GLN A 300 -20.80 28.66 -5.44
CA GLN A 300 -20.70 28.11 -6.80
C GLN A 300 -20.67 26.56 -6.85
N PHE A 301 -20.41 25.89 -5.73
CA PHE A 301 -20.36 24.43 -5.63
C PHE A 301 -21.38 23.84 -4.64
N GLU A 302 -22.30 24.64 -4.12
CA GLU A 302 -23.38 24.17 -3.25
C GLU A 302 -24.34 23.23 -4.03
N ASP A 303 -24.66 23.59 -5.29
CA ASP A 303 -25.54 22.78 -6.15
C ASP A 303 -24.80 21.53 -6.70
N PRO A 304 -25.28 20.31 -6.42
CA PRO A 304 -24.72 19.07 -6.99
C PRO A 304 -24.70 19.05 -8.52
N GLN A 305 -25.67 19.71 -9.18
CA GLN A 305 -25.74 19.73 -10.64
C GLN A 305 -24.55 20.49 -11.24
N VAL A 306 -24.10 21.57 -10.62
CA VAL A 306 -22.90 22.31 -11.05
C VAL A 306 -21.66 21.43 -10.93
N ARG A 307 -21.52 20.67 -9.82
CA ARG A 307 -20.41 19.75 -9.61
C ARG A 307 -20.43 18.62 -10.64
N ASN A 308 -21.60 18.05 -10.92
CA ASN A 308 -21.79 17.04 -11.96
C ASN A 308 -21.41 17.57 -13.34
N ALA A 309 -21.83 18.78 -13.70
CA ALA A 309 -21.47 19.41 -14.98
C ALA A 309 -19.95 19.53 -15.15
N LEU A 310 -19.22 19.91 -14.10
CA LEU A 310 -17.75 19.93 -14.13
C LEU A 310 -17.17 18.52 -14.26
N GLY A 311 -17.75 17.52 -13.61
CA GLY A 311 -17.36 16.11 -13.73
C GLY A 311 -17.56 15.54 -15.14
N MET A 312 -18.68 15.88 -15.80
CA MET A 312 -19.04 15.47 -17.16
C MET A 312 -18.04 15.97 -18.22
N ALA A 313 -17.48 17.15 -18.04
CA ALA A 313 -16.64 17.79 -19.05
C ALA A 313 -15.26 17.15 -19.23
N ILE A 314 -14.78 16.41 -18.22
CA ILE A 314 -13.42 15.86 -18.18
C ILE A 314 -13.33 14.62 -19.08
N ASP A 315 -12.34 14.63 -19.98
CA ASP A 315 -11.98 13.50 -20.85
C ASP A 315 -11.00 12.59 -20.12
N ARG A 316 -11.54 11.62 -19.37
CA ARG A 316 -10.78 10.66 -18.56
C ARG A 316 -9.97 9.70 -19.41
N GLU A 317 -10.52 9.31 -20.56
CA GLU A 317 -9.87 8.43 -21.53
C GLU A 317 -8.61 9.10 -22.07
N PHE A 318 -8.71 10.36 -22.50
CA PHE A 318 -7.56 11.12 -22.98
C PHE A 318 -6.50 11.28 -21.87
N ILE A 319 -6.91 11.54 -20.62
CA ILE A 319 -5.98 11.64 -19.50
C ILE A 319 -5.28 10.30 -19.27
N ALA A 320 -5.99 9.18 -19.25
CA ALA A 320 -5.42 7.86 -19.01
C ALA A 320 -4.50 7.40 -20.14
N GLU A 321 -4.94 7.52 -21.39
CA GLU A 321 -4.30 6.93 -22.55
C GLU A 321 -3.20 7.83 -23.15
N GLU A 322 -3.42 9.16 -23.23
CA GLU A 322 -2.51 10.06 -23.91
C GLU A 322 -1.61 10.86 -22.96
N ILE A 323 -2.10 11.15 -21.74
CA ILE A 323 -1.31 11.92 -20.77
C ILE A 323 -0.50 11.01 -19.85
N LEU A 324 -1.14 10.02 -19.23
CA LEU A 324 -0.49 9.14 -18.26
C LEU A 324 0.28 8.00 -18.94
N GLN A 325 -0.32 7.34 -19.91
CA GLN A 325 0.30 6.32 -20.77
C GLN A 325 0.91 5.12 -19.98
N ALA A 326 0.34 4.80 -18.83
CA ALA A 326 0.90 3.79 -17.95
C ALA A 326 -0.12 2.71 -17.57
N GLY A 327 -1.23 2.60 -18.33
CA GLY A 327 -2.25 1.58 -18.13
C GLY A 327 -3.31 1.95 -17.08
N GLN A 328 -3.36 3.20 -16.62
CA GLN A 328 -4.42 3.68 -15.75
C GLN A 328 -5.79 3.50 -16.40
N LEU A 329 -6.79 3.21 -15.58
CA LEU A 329 -8.17 3.07 -16.02
C LEU A 329 -8.94 4.36 -15.75
N PRO A 330 -9.75 4.86 -16.69
CA PRO A 330 -10.69 5.96 -16.42
C PRO A 330 -11.57 5.63 -15.22
N ALA A 331 -11.76 6.59 -14.29
CA ALA A 331 -12.56 6.38 -13.10
C ALA A 331 -13.89 7.13 -13.18
N TYR A 332 -14.97 6.38 -13.12
CA TYR A 332 -16.34 6.86 -13.06
C TYR A 332 -17.04 6.53 -11.73
N SER A 333 -16.25 6.02 -10.78
CA SER A 333 -16.60 5.73 -9.38
C SER A 333 -15.40 6.05 -8.49
N MET A 334 -15.63 6.09 -7.17
CA MET A 334 -14.54 6.36 -6.21
C MET A 334 -13.81 5.08 -5.78
N VAL A 335 -14.55 3.97 -5.61
CA VAL A 335 -13.98 2.68 -5.19
C VAL A 335 -13.44 1.95 -6.41
N PRO A 336 -12.13 1.61 -6.44
CA PRO A 336 -11.54 0.90 -7.58
C PRO A 336 -12.10 -0.51 -7.77
N PRO A 337 -12.02 -1.08 -8.97
CA PRO A 337 -12.40 -2.46 -9.22
C PRO A 337 -11.49 -3.43 -8.46
N GLY A 338 -12.07 -4.52 -7.93
CA GLY A 338 -11.35 -5.59 -7.24
C GLY A 338 -11.18 -5.38 -5.74
N VAL A 339 -11.78 -4.35 -5.16
CA VAL A 339 -11.86 -4.19 -3.70
C VAL A 339 -12.68 -5.34 -3.10
N ALA A 340 -12.19 -5.93 -1.99
CA ALA A 340 -12.81 -7.09 -1.35
C ALA A 340 -14.19 -6.76 -0.78
N ASN A 341 -15.09 -7.76 -0.78
CA ASN A 341 -16.44 -7.66 -0.23
C ASN A 341 -17.26 -6.49 -0.81
N TYR A 342 -16.93 -6.06 -2.03
CA TYR A 342 -17.59 -4.98 -2.72
C TYR A 342 -18.12 -5.46 -4.08
N PRO A 343 -19.42 -5.29 -4.39
CA PRO A 343 -19.98 -5.82 -5.63
C PRO A 343 -19.47 -5.09 -6.87
N GLY A 344 -18.96 -3.85 -6.72
CA GLY A 344 -18.63 -2.98 -7.85
C GLY A 344 -19.87 -2.52 -8.61
N GLY A 345 -19.65 -1.98 -9.81
CA GLY A 345 -20.75 -1.61 -10.72
C GLY A 345 -21.40 -0.26 -10.40
N VAL A 346 -20.88 0.48 -9.44
CA VAL A 346 -21.26 1.89 -9.24
C VAL A 346 -20.53 2.73 -10.28
N GLU A 347 -21.29 3.50 -11.03
CA GLU A 347 -20.76 4.45 -12.00
C GLU A 347 -21.72 5.65 -12.09
N VAL A 348 -21.18 6.79 -12.45
CA VAL A 348 -22.01 7.94 -12.79
C VAL A 348 -22.90 7.63 -14.00
N ASN A 349 -24.12 8.10 -14.00
CA ASN A 349 -25.15 7.76 -15.01
C ASN A 349 -24.84 8.26 -16.45
N TRP A 350 -23.79 9.02 -16.61
CA TRP A 350 -23.32 9.58 -17.90
C TRP A 350 -21.96 8.97 -18.35
N ALA A 351 -21.46 7.92 -17.70
CA ALA A 351 -20.17 7.29 -18.02
C ALA A 351 -20.07 6.88 -19.50
N ASP A 352 -21.11 6.24 -20.02
CA ASP A 352 -21.17 5.75 -21.41
C ASP A 352 -21.45 6.84 -22.48
N ILE A 353 -21.67 8.10 -22.06
CA ILE A 353 -21.97 9.19 -22.97
C ILE A 353 -20.66 9.76 -23.53
N PRO A 354 -20.52 9.94 -24.87
CA PRO A 354 -19.34 10.58 -25.45
C PRO A 354 -19.06 11.96 -24.87
N VAL A 355 -17.77 12.31 -24.68
CA VAL A 355 -17.35 13.53 -23.98
C VAL A 355 -17.92 14.81 -24.59
N GLU A 356 -18.05 14.88 -25.92
CA GLU A 356 -18.64 16.04 -26.59
C GLU A 356 -20.10 16.26 -26.23
N GLN A 357 -20.88 15.18 -26.10
CA GLN A 357 -22.27 15.24 -25.66
C GLN A 357 -22.36 15.56 -24.17
N ARG A 358 -21.46 15.01 -23.36
CA ARG A 358 -21.35 15.36 -21.92
C ARG A 358 -21.10 16.84 -21.71
N ARG A 359 -20.20 17.46 -22.52
CA ARG A 359 -19.89 18.90 -22.48
C ARG A 359 -21.09 19.76 -22.89
N GLU A 360 -21.88 19.31 -23.88
CA GLU A 360 -23.12 20.01 -24.25
C GLU A 360 -24.16 19.96 -23.12
N THR A 361 -24.37 18.78 -22.52
CA THR A 361 -25.25 18.64 -21.35
C THR A 361 -24.74 19.46 -20.16
N ALA A 362 -23.44 19.47 -19.90
CA ALA A 362 -22.83 20.28 -18.84
C ALA A 362 -23.11 21.76 -19.02
N ARG A 363 -23.02 22.27 -20.28
CA ARG A 363 -23.37 23.66 -20.58
C ARG A 363 -24.83 23.97 -20.27
N GLU A 364 -25.75 23.10 -20.70
CA GLU A 364 -27.20 23.26 -20.43
C GLU A 364 -27.49 23.29 -18.92
N ILE A 365 -26.84 22.43 -18.13
CA ILE A 365 -26.95 22.39 -16.67
C ILE A 365 -26.46 23.70 -16.06
N LEU A 366 -25.28 24.19 -16.46
CA LEU A 366 -24.72 25.43 -15.94
C LEU A 366 -25.56 26.65 -16.33
N GLU A 367 -26.14 26.70 -17.54
CA GLU A 367 -27.06 27.74 -17.95
C GLU A 367 -28.35 27.71 -17.10
N ALA A 368 -28.88 26.52 -16.81
CA ALA A 368 -30.03 26.35 -15.92
C ALA A 368 -29.75 26.78 -14.48
N ALA A 369 -28.50 26.62 -14.02
CA ALA A 369 -28.02 27.11 -12.72
C ALA A 369 -27.76 28.63 -12.70
N GLY A 370 -27.95 29.33 -13.82
CA GLY A 370 -27.86 30.79 -13.91
C GLY A 370 -26.49 31.32 -14.34
N TYR A 371 -25.57 30.45 -14.77
CA TYR A 371 -24.29 30.88 -15.34
C TYR A 371 -24.43 31.22 -16.84
N GLY A 372 -23.55 32.09 -17.32
CA GLY A 372 -23.58 32.54 -18.71
C GLY A 372 -22.64 33.71 -18.95
N PRO A 373 -22.68 34.35 -20.15
CA PRO A 373 -21.78 35.47 -20.47
C PRO A 373 -21.86 36.66 -19.51
N ASP A 374 -23.04 36.91 -18.93
CA ASP A 374 -23.29 38.00 -17.98
C ASP A 374 -22.99 37.59 -16.51
N ASN A 375 -22.90 36.28 -16.25
CA ASN A 375 -22.59 35.71 -14.92
C ASN A 375 -21.65 34.50 -15.11
N PRO A 376 -20.36 34.70 -15.40
CA PRO A 376 -19.42 33.63 -15.69
C PRO A 376 -19.10 32.78 -14.45
N LEU A 377 -18.94 31.47 -14.67
CA LEU A 377 -18.46 30.54 -13.63
C LEU A 377 -16.93 30.65 -13.54
N ARG A 378 -16.45 31.31 -12.49
CA ARG A 378 -15.01 31.48 -12.21
C ARG A 378 -14.62 30.70 -10.98
N PHE A 379 -13.52 29.92 -11.07
CA PHE A 379 -13.00 29.18 -9.93
C PHE A 379 -11.50 28.87 -10.07
N GLU A 380 -10.87 28.67 -8.93
CA GLU A 380 -9.48 28.25 -8.83
C GLU A 380 -9.40 26.72 -8.76
N TYR A 381 -8.54 26.15 -9.62
CA TYR A 381 -8.12 24.74 -9.52
C TYR A 381 -6.69 24.67 -9.01
N THR A 382 -6.56 24.23 -7.78
CA THR A 382 -5.29 24.10 -7.07
C THR A 382 -4.73 22.70 -7.25
N TYR A 383 -3.46 22.59 -7.65
CA TYR A 383 -2.82 21.30 -7.86
C TYR A 383 -1.37 21.28 -7.33
N ARG A 384 -0.88 20.06 -7.03
CA ARG A 384 0.50 19.85 -6.56
C ARG A 384 1.49 19.96 -7.72
N ALA A 385 2.67 20.57 -7.43
CA ALA A 385 3.78 20.68 -8.38
C ALA A 385 4.49 19.33 -8.68
N THR A 386 4.06 18.23 -8.06
CA THR A 386 4.72 16.91 -8.09
C THR A 386 3.87 15.84 -8.77
N GLY A 387 4.51 14.73 -9.13
CA GLY A 387 3.85 13.60 -9.80
C GLY A 387 3.36 13.96 -11.19
N ASP A 388 2.22 13.41 -11.58
CA ASP A 388 1.59 13.65 -12.88
C ASP A 388 0.66 14.89 -12.91
N ASN A 389 0.42 15.52 -11.75
CA ASN A 389 -0.51 16.65 -11.64
C ASN A 389 -0.19 17.83 -12.57
N PRO A 390 1.10 18.21 -12.77
CA PRO A 390 1.44 19.27 -13.74
C PRO A 390 1.13 18.92 -15.20
N ARG A 391 0.95 17.64 -15.51
CA ARG A 391 0.55 17.17 -16.85
C ARG A 391 -0.97 17.11 -16.99
N ILE A 392 -1.67 16.73 -15.92
CA ILE A 392 -3.12 16.59 -15.87
C ILE A 392 -3.80 17.97 -15.81
N ALA A 393 -3.32 18.87 -14.96
CA ALA A 393 -4.00 20.14 -14.67
C ALA A 393 -4.30 21.01 -15.89
N PRO A 394 -3.39 21.22 -16.88
CA PRO A 394 -3.68 21.98 -18.07
C PRO A 394 -4.73 21.33 -18.97
N VAL A 395 -4.80 19.99 -19.01
CA VAL A 395 -5.80 19.25 -19.77
C VAL A 395 -7.18 19.48 -19.18
N VAL A 396 -7.31 19.30 -17.87
CA VAL A 396 -8.56 19.51 -17.15
C VAL A 396 -9.03 20.97 -17.22
N GLN A 397 -8.12 21.94 -17.15
CA GLN A 397 -8.46 23.35 -17.39
C GLN A 397 -9.05 23.55 -18.78
N ASN A 398 -8.44 22.96 -19.80
CA ASN A 398 -8.95 23.03 -21.18
C ASN A 398 -10.32 22.35 -21.31
N ASP A 399 -10.53 21.22 -20.67
CA ASP A 399 -11.79 20.48 -20.67
C ASP A 399 -12.93 21.31 -20.08
N TRP A 400 -12.72 21.94 -18.92
CA TRP A 400 -13.71 22.84 -18.32
C TRP A 400 -13.96 24.09 -19.17
N SER A 401 -12.90 24.71 -19.71
CA SER A 401 -13.05 25.89 -20.60
C SER A 401 -13.77 25.55 -21.90
N SER A 402 -13.75 24.28 -22.33
CA SER A 402 -14.45 23.82 -23.53
C SER A 402 -15.97 23.68 -23.37
N ILE A 403 -16.49 23.73 -22.13
CA ILE A 403 -17.95 23.77 -21.87
C ILE A 403 -18.55 25.05 -22.48
N ALA A 404 -17.95 26.20 -22.17
CA ALA A 404 -18.34 27.50 -22.72
C ALA A 404 -17.27 28.56 -22.40
N GLU A 405 -17.23 29.66 -23.23
CA GLU A 405 -16.27 30.77 -23.03
C GLU A 405 -16.40 31.48 -21.67
N TRP A 406 -17.54 31.33 -20.99
CA TRP A 406 -17.82 31.91 -19.67
C TRP A 406 -17.53 30.95 -18.51
N VAL A 407 -16.96 29.77 -18.76
CA VAL A 407 -16.39 28.89 -17.74
C VAL A 407 -14.89 29.16 -17.66
N GLU A 408 -14.46 29.77 -16.55
CA GLU A 408 -13.13 30.37 -16.42
C GLU A 408 -12.34 29.72 -15.25
N PRO A 409 -11.81 28.48 -15.40
CA PRO A 409 -10.95 27.85 -14.41
C PRO A 409 -9.55 28.50 -14.39
N VAL A 410 -9.01 28.79 -13.20
CA VAL A 410 -7.69 29.37 -12.99
C VAL A 410 -6.80 28.37 -12.28
N LEU A 411 -5.65 28.03 -12.88
CA LEU A 411 -4.69 27.09 -12.31
C LEU A 411 -3.84 27.74 -11.20
N ILE A 412 -3.80 27.09 -10.04
CA ILE A 412 -2.96 27.46 -8.90
C ILE A 412 -2.06 26.27 -8.55
N VAL A 413 -0.74 26.44 -8.70
CA VAL A 413 0.22 25.40 -8.35
C VAL A 413 0.74 25.61 -6.94
N ASN A 414 0.77 24.55 -6.14
CA ASN A 414 1.27 24.57 -4.77
C ASN A 414 2.36 23.50 -4.55
N ASP A 415 3.25 23.78 -3.58
CA ASP A 415 4.05 22.72 -2.98
C ASP A 415 3.16 21.69 -2.28
N THR A 416 3.60 20.44 -2.25
CA THR A 416 2.80 19.32 -1.73
C THR A 416 2.35 19.54 -0.28
N GLN A 417 3.22 20.07 0.59
CA GLN A 417 2.88 20.32 1.99
C GLN A 417 1.81 21.41 2.11
N ILE A 418 2.02 22.55 1.44
CA ILE A 418 1.09 23.68 1.43
C ILE A 418 -0.25 23.25 0.85
N HIS A 419 -0.24 22.43 -0.20
CA HIS A 419 -1.45 21.92 -0.83
C HIS A 419 -2.33 21.16 0.17
N TYR A 420 -1.78 20.16 0.86
CA TYR A 420 -2.55 19.38 1.84
C TYR A 420 -2.91 20.17 3.10
N ASP A 421 -2.11 21.16 3.50
CA ASP A 421 -2.49 22.07 4.59
C ASP A 421 -3.72 22.89 4.22
N ASN A 422 -3.77 23.41 2.99
CA ASN A 422 -4.94 24.14 2.46
C ASN A 422 -6.18 23.23 2.37
N LEU A 423 -6.04 21.99 1.88
CA LEU A 423 -7.16 21.05 1.83
C LEU A 423 -7.75 20.77 3.22
N ARG A 424 -6.89 20.51 4.20
CA ARG A 424 -7.33 20.31 5.60
C ARG A 424 -7.99 21.54 6.20
N ALA A 425 -7.51 22.73 5.86
CA ALA A 425 -8.10 23.98 6.29
C ALA A 425 -9.40 24.34 5.57
N GLY A 426 -9.66 23.76 4.38
CA GLY A 426 -10.77 24.15 3.50
C GLY A 426 -10.48 25.43 2.71
N ASP A 427 -9.21 25.80 2.58
CA ASP A 427 -8.75 27.00 1.85
C ASP A 427 -8.42 26.65 0.39
N PHE A 428 -9.44 26.23 -0.34
CA PHE A 428 -9.39 25.91 -1.76
C PHE A 428 -10.79 25.94 -2.37
N GLN A 429 -10.89 25.98 -3.68
CA GLN A 429 -12.16 25.91 -4.41
C GLN A 429 -12.32 24.53 -5.06
N VAL A 430 -11.44 24.19 -6.01
CA VAL A 430 -11.27 22.85 -6.54
C VAL A 430 -9.80 22.45 -6.34
N ALA A 431 -9.53 21.24 -5.90
CA ALA A 431 -8.17 20.79 -5.63
C ALA A 431 -7.94 19.34 -6.10
N ASP A 432 -6.73 19.06 -6.61
CA ASP A 432 -6.31 17.69 -6.87
C ASP A 432 -6.16 16.91 -5.57
N GLY A 433 -6.49 15.64 -5.62
CA GLY A 433 -6.33 14.70 -4.55
C GLY A 433 -6.03 13.29 -5.08
N GLY A 434 -5.76 12.41 -4.17
CA GLY A 434 -5.61 10.99 -4.46
C GLY A 434 -5.68 10.23 -3.16
N TRP A 435 -6.25 9.05 -3.23
CA TRP A 435 -6.34 8.15 -2.11
C TRP A 435 -5.86 6.77 -2.53
N ILE A 436 -4.98 6.19 -1.75
CA ILE A 436 -4.57 4.80 -1.82
C ILE A 436 -5.02 4.18 -0.51
N ALA A 437 -5.80 3.11 -0.59
CA ALA A 437 -6.36 2.49 0.58
C ALA A 437 -5.30 1.73 1.40
N ASP A 438 -5.39 1.84 2.72
CA ASP A 438 -4.48 1.20 3.68
C ASP A 438 -4.82 -0.29 3.91
N TYR A 439 -6.08 -0.69 3.64
CA TYR A 439 -6.57 -2.05 3.75
C TYR A 439 -7.69 -2.30 2.73
N ASN A 440 -7.86 -3.56 2.32
CA ASN A 440 -8.76 -3.96 1.24
C ASN A 440 -10.23 -3.99 1.69
N ASP A 441 -10.86 -2.83 1.70
CA ASP A 441 -12.27 -2.67 2.06
C ASP A 441 -12.86 -1.37 1.46
N PRO A 442 -14.12 -1.35 0.98
CA PRO A 442 -14.73 -0.15 0.38
C PRO A 442 -14.85 1.02 1.36
N TYR A 443 -14.99 0.76 2.66
CA TYR A 443 -15.04 1.82 3.67
C TYR A 443 -13.79 2.71 3.65
N ASN A 444 -12.64 2.16 3.25
CA ASN A 444 -11.38 2.93 3.11
C ASN A 444 -11.44 4.03 2.04
N PHE A 445 -12.44 4.04 1.20
CA PHE A 445 -12.73 5.13 0.24
C PHE A 445 -13.91 5.97 0.70
N LEU A 446 -14.96 5.32 1.20
CA LEU A 446 -16.22 6.01 1.50
C LEU A 446 -16.15 6.87 2.76
N PHE A 447 -15.27 6.56 3.71
CA PHE A 447 -15.06 7.42 4.88
C PHE A 447 -14.63 8.86 4.50
N LEU A 448 -14.05 9.05 3.30
CA LEU A 448 -13.66 10.38 2.79
C LEU A 448 -14.87 11.31 2.57
N GLY A 449 -16.08 10.73 2.39
CA GLY A 449 -17.34 11.47 2.29
C GLY A 449 -18.05 11.70 3.62
N GLU A 450 -17.68 11.01 4.71
CA GLU A 450 -18.35 11.16 5.99
C GLU A 450 -18.08 12.53 6.61
N PHE A 451 -19.13 13.19 7.07
CA PHE A 451 -19.02 14.51 7.72
C PHE A 451 -18.07 14.50 8.94
N ARG A 452 -18.06 13.42 9.70
CA ARG A 452 -17.19 13.26 10.88
C ARG A 452 -15.72 13.02 10.54
N SER A 453 -15.39 12.67 9.30
CA SER A 453 -14.02 12.35 8.88
C SER A 453 -13.13 13.57 8.62
N VAL A 454 -13.46 14.72 9.22
CA VAL A 454 -12.55 15.87 9.23
C VAL A 454 -11.28 15.50 10.01
N PRO A 455 -10.06 15.73 9.45
CA PRO A 455 -9.74 16.59 8.32
C PRO A 455 -9.66 15.91 6.94
N MET A 456 -10.05 14.65 6.78
CA MET A 456 -9.90 13.90 5.52
C MET A 456 -11.04 14.14 4.52
N ASN A 457 -12.24 14.49 4.97
CA ASN A 457 -13.32 14.98 4.10
C ASN A 457 -12.98 16.40 3.60
N TYR A 458 -12.07 16.48 2.62
CA TYR A 458 -11.63 17.77 2.07
C TYR A 458 -12.77 18.54 1.44
N SER A 459 -13.69 17.87 0.76
CA SER A 459 -14.84 18.47 0.09
C SER A 459 -15.84 19.14 1.05
N ARG A 460 -15.76 18.88 2.36
CA ARG A 460 -16.75 19.29 3.35
C ARG A 460 -18.16 18.77 3.03
N TYR A 461 -18.23 17.65 2.31
CA TYR A 461 -19.49 17.00 2.00
C TYR A 461 -20.30 16.72 3.28
N ASN A 462 -21.57 17.04 3.23
CA ASN A 462 -22.48 16.91 4.38
C ASN A 462 -23.83 16.40 3.89
N ASN A 463 -23.98 15.08 3.85
CA ASN A 463 -25.23 14.40 3.54
C ASN A 463 -25.58 13.43 4.68
N PRO A 464 -26.55 13.78 5.55
CA PRO A 464 -26.92 12.92 6.69
C PRO A 464 -27.43 11.53 6.31
N ALA A 465 -28.00 11.37 5.11
CA ALA A 465 -28.46 10.07 4.63
C ALA A 465 -27.25 9.17 4.26
N TYR A 466 -26.23 9.76 3.62
CA TYR A 466 -24.96 9.10 3.36
C TYR A 466 -24.27 8.64 4.65
N ASP A 467 -24.10 9.56 5.60
CA ASP A 467 -23.47 9.26 6.89
C ASP A 467 -24.21 8.14 7.65
N THR A 468 -25.55 8.17 7.60
CA THR A 468 -26.39 7.14 8.24
C THR A 468 -26.15 5.78 7.58
N LEU A 469 -26.19 5.72 6.24
CA LEU A 469 -26.02 4.49 5.49
C LEU A 469 -24.61 3.87 5.69
N VAL A 470 -23.57 4.69 5.66
CA VAL A 470 -22.18 4.22 5.93
C VAL A 470 -22.05 3.71 7.36
N LEU A 471 -22.67 4.40 8.33
CA LEU A 471 -22.66 3.95 9.73
C LEU A 471 -23.41 2.62 9.92
N GLU A 472 -24.56 2.45 9.27
CA GLU A 472 -25.34 1.21 9.30
C GLU A 472 -24.56 0.07 8.63
N ALA A 473 -23.94 0.32 7.46
CA ALA A 473 -23.08 -0.65 6.79
C ALA A 473 -21.90 -1.10 7.67
N ASN A 474 -21.30 -0.19 8.45
CA ASN A 474 -20.23 -0.57 9.39
C ASN A 474 -20.71 -1.39 10.61
N ARG A 475 -22.03 -1.52 10.81
CA ARG A 475 -22.62 -2.41 11.83
C ARG A 475 -23.08 -3.74 11.27
N GLU A 476 -23.21 -3.84 9.94
CA GLU A 476 -23.63 -5.07 9.26
C GLU A 476 -22.49 -6.08 9.21
N LEU A 477 -22.72 -7.27 9.77
CA LEU A 477 -21.73 -8.35 9.84
C LEU A 477 -21.79 -9.29 8.63
N ASP A 478 -22.92 -9.34 7.91
CA ASP A 478 -22.99 -10.01 6.61
C ASP A 478 -22.25 -9.18 5.57
N LEU A 479 -21.09 -9.64 5.15
CA LEU A 479 -20.20 -8.90 4.23
C LEU A 479 -20.85 -8.63 2.87
N THR A 480 -21.78 -9.48 2.41
CA THR A 480 -22.50 -9.28 1.15
C THR A 480 -23.53 -8.15 1.29
N ALA A 481 -24.36 -8.19 2.35
CA ALA A 481 -25.30 -7.12 2.64
C ALA A 481 -24.58 -5.79 2.88
N ARG A 482 -23.49 -5.82 3.64
CA ARG A 482 -22.63 -4.67 3.88
C ARG A 482 -22.08 -4.08 2.58
N GLY A 483 -21.57 -4.92 1.69
CA GLY A 483 -21.03 -4.48 0.40
C GLY A 483 -22.09 -3.80 -0.47
N GLN A 484 -23.34 -4.26 -0.45
CA GLN A 484 -24.46 -3.62 -1.14
C GLN A 484 -24.77 -2.24 -0.55
N MET A 485 -24.83 -2.12 0.79
CA MET A 485 -25.04 -0.83 1.45
C MET A 485 -23.92 0.17 1.15
N MET A 486 -22.66 -0.30 1.07
CA MET A 486 -21.52 0.53 0.68
C MET A 486 -21.64 0.98 -0.79
N ALA A 487 -22.13 0.12 -1.68
CA ALA A 487 -22.36 0.51 -3.08
C ALA A 487 -23.49 1.55 -3.21
N GLU A 488 -24.57 1.43 -2.42
CA GLU A 488 -25.61 2.45 -2.35
C GLU A 488 -25.08 3.78 -1.82
N ALA A 489 -24.20 3.76 -0.80
CA ALA A 489 -23.56 4.95 -0.29
C ALA A 489 -22.63 5.59 -1.34
N GLU A 490 -21.85 4.79 -2.07
CA GLU A 490 -21.02 5.31 -3.15
C GLU A 490 -21.87 5.95 -4.25
N GLN A 491 -22.99 5.34 -4.64
CA GLN A 491 -23.89 5.92 -5.63
C GLN A 491 -24.41 7.28 -5.19
N MET A 492 -24.82 7.44 -3.91
CA MET A 492 -25.23 8.74 -3.36
C MET A 492 -24.12 9.78 -3.46
N MET A 493 -22.87 9.39 -3.16
CA MET A 493 -21.72 10.28 -3.28
C MET A 493 -21.44 10.63 -4.74
N MET A 494 -21.57 9.69 -5.68
CA MET A 494 -21.38 9.96 -7.11
C MET A 494 -22.52 10.83 -7.68
N ASP A 495 -23.74 10.67 -7.24
CA ASP A 495 -24.87 11.52 -7.65
C ASP A 495 -24.71 12.98 -7.14
N ASP A 496 -24.17 13.17 -5.95
CA ASP A 496 -23.90 14.48 -5.35
C ASP A 496 -22.56 15.11 -5.79
N MET A 497 -21.65 14.33 -6.33
CA MET A 497 -20.33 14.71 -6.90
C MET A 497 -19.51 15.67 -6.01
N PRO A 498 -19.31 15.43 -4.71
CA PRO A 498 -18.40 16.24 -3.90
C PRO A 498 -16.94 16.01 -4.28
N ILE A 499 -16.67 14.87 -4.89
CA ILE A 499 -15.39 14.41 -5.40
C ILE A 499 -15.60 13.99 -6.86
N ILE A 500 -14.73 14.41 -7.76
CA ILE A 500 -14.72 13.99 -9.17
C ILE A 500 -13.61 12.93 -9.37
N PRO A 501 -13.92 11.63 -9.47
CA PRO A 501 -12.95 10.61 -9.82
C PRO A 501 -12.39 10.83 -11.23
N ILE A 502 -11.09 10.61 -11.41
CA ILE A 502 -10.40 10.86 -12.68
C ILE A 502 -9.84 9.57 -13.28
N VAL A 503 -8.95 8.90 -12.56
CA VAL A 503 -8.39 7.60 -12.96
C VAL A 503 -8.14 6.74 -11.74
N PHE A 504 -8.26 5.44 -11.92
CA PHE A 504 -7.75 4.47 -10.94
C PHE A 504 -6.25 4.29 -11.11
N TYR A 505 -5.54 4.21 -10.01
CA TYR A 505 -4.12 3.85 -10.03
C TYR A 505 -3.93 2.43 -10.57
N VAL A 506 -2.77 2.19 -11.15
CA VAL A 506 -2.32 0.86 -11.55
C VAL A 506 -0.95 0.57 -10.97
N ASN A 507 -0.74 -0.68 -10.65
CA ASN A 507 0.57 -1.21 -10.35
C ASN A 507 1.28 -1.58 -11.64
N LYS A 508 2.59 -1.37 -11.66
CA LYS A 508 3.46 -1.63 -12.80
C LYS A 508 4.70 -2.36 -12.31
N ALA A 509 4.80 -3.63 -12.56
CA ALA A 509 5.96 -4.43 -12.16
C ALA A 509 6.59 -5.15 -13.35
N LEU A 510 7.86 -5.42 -13.25
CA LEU A 510 8.56 -6.39 -14.09
C LEU A 510 8.83 -7.63 -13.26
N VAL A 511 8.37 -8.78 -13.74
CA VAL A 511 8.50 -10.07 -13.06
C VAL A 511 9.06 -11.08 -14.05
N SER A 512 10.20 -11.69 -13.73
CA SER A 512 10.81 -12.71 -14.56
C SER A 512 9.88 -13.91 -14.77
N PRO A 513 9.79 -14.47 -15.99
CA PRO A 513 9.00 -15.68 -16.26
C PRO A 513 9.41 -16.90 -15.44
N ARG A 514 10.61 -16.92 -14.86
CA ARG A 514 11.03 -17.97 -13.94
C ARG A 514 10.35 -17.92 -12.58
N VAL A 515 9.80 -16.76 -12.21
CA VAL A 515 9.07 -16.56 -10.95
C VAL A 515 7.68 -17.18 -11.07
N THR A 516 7.32 -18.03 -10.12
CA THR A 516 5.98 -18.60 -9.93
C THR A 516 5.38 -18.15 -8.59
N GLY A 517 4.07 -18.34 -8.42
CA GLY A 517 3.37 -17.90 -7.21
C GLY A 517 3.11 -16.40 -7.15
N TRP A 518 3.60 -15.63 -8.12
CA TRP A 518 3.19 -14.24 -8.28
C TRP A 518 1.74 -14.17 -8.78
N VAL A 519 0.90 -13.43 -8.09
CA VAL A 519 -0.49 -13.15 -8.47
C VAL A 519 -0.70 -11.64 -8.47
N ASP A 520 -1.14 -11.09 -9.59
CA ASP A 520 -1.51 -9.68 -9.68
C ASP A 520 -2.68 -9.41 -8.73
N ASN A 521 -2.55 -8.41 -7.86
CA ASN A 521 -3.57 -8.10 -6.85
C ASN A 521 -3.66 -6.60 -6.58
N VAL A 522 -4.85 -6.16 -6.16
CA VAL A 522 -5.17 -4.73 -6.01
C VAL A 522 -4.43 -4.06 -4.85
N VAL A 523 -3.98 -4.81 -3.85
CA VAL A 523 -3.22 -4.26 -2.71
C VAL A 523 -1.72 -4.14 -3.02
N ASN A 524 -1.26 -4.69 -4.14
CA ASN A 524 0.16 -4.74 -4.57
C ASN A 524 1.10 -5.33 -3.51
N ILE A 525 0.62 -6.33 -2.78
CA ILE A 525 1.39 -7.03 -1.78
C ILE A 525 1.75 -8.42 -2.31
N HIS A 526 3.06 -8.67 -2.44
CA HIS A 526 3.61 -9.91 -2.98
C HIS A 526 4.65 -10.46 -2.02
N ARG A 527 4.16 -11.20 -1.00
CA ARG A 527 5.00 -11.80 0.04
C ARG A 527 5.90 -12.88 -0.56
N SER A 528 7.18 -12.83 -0.24
CA SER A 528 8.18 -13.74 -0.80
C SER A 528 7.93 -15.23 -0.45
N ARG A 529 7.18 -15.51 0.64
CA ARG A 529 6.81 -16.87 1.01
C ARG A 529 5.93 -17.60 -0.02
N TYR A 530 5.22 -16.88 -0.90
CA TYR A 530 4.42 -17.46 -1.98
C TYR A 530 5.18 -17.62 -3.28
N ILE A 531 6.40 -17.06 -3.37
CA ILE A 531 7.20 -17.05 -4.59
C ILE A 531 8.08 -18.31 -4.62
N CYS A 532 8.04 -18.97 -5.78
CA CYS A 532 8.92 -20.07 -6.13
C CYS A 532 9.54 -19.80 -7.51
N PHE A 533 10.45 -20.66 -7.96
CA PHE A 533 11.00 -20.63 -9.30
C PHE A 533 10.60 -21.86 -10.11
N ASN A 534 10.38 -21.66 -11.40
CA ASN A 534 10.32 -22.75 -12.36
C ASN A 534 11.75 -23.22 -12.66
N ASP A 535 11.94 -24.52 -12.80
CA ASP A 535 13.15 -25.10 -13.39
C ASP A 535 13.19 -24.83 -14.91
N LEU A 536 13.25 -23.56 -15.32
CA LEU A 536 13.37 -23.21 -16.75
C LEU A 536 14.72 -23.61 -17.35
N ASP A 537 15.73 -23.88 -16.53
CA ASP A 537 17.06 -24.32 -17.00
C ASP A 537 17.08 -25.78 -17.53
N ASN A 538 16.02 -26.57 -17.28
CA ASN A 538 15.88 -27.93 -17.82
C ASN A 538 15.13 -28.03 -19.16
N ALA A 539 14.66 -26.92 -19.71
CA ALA A 539 13.87 -26.89 -20.97
C ALA A 539 14.71 -26.47 -22.20
N ALA A 540 16.00 -26.24 -22.04
CA ALA A 540 16.93 -25.80 -23.11
C ALA A 540 18.00 -26.88 -23.49
N GLU A 541 17.75 -28.19 -23.22
CA GLU A 541 18.51 -29.30 -23.82
C GLU A 541 17.69 -30.04 -24.89
#